data_06d6d185d4b8543aa464f3a90c6d5707
#
_entry.id   06d6d185d4b8543aa464f3a90c6d5707
#
_cell.length_a   1.000
_cell.length_b   1.000
_cell.length_c   1.000
_cell.angle_alpha   90.00
_cell.angle_beta   90.00
_cell.angle_gamma   90.00
#
_symmetry.space_group_name_H-M   'P 1'
#
loop_
_entity.id
_entity.type
_entity.pdbx_description
1 polymer ?
#
loop_
_entity_poly.entity_id
_entity_poly.type
_entity_poly.pdbx_seq_one_letter_code
_entity_poly.pdbx_strand_id
1 'polypeptide(L)'
;ERISKLDVKAFYCSPLGRAQDTASYTLDKMNRSAQTLLWLCEFEGKILSGLKYISCWDRLPSEWTKYPEHYDYNEWYNSKIMRHGNVERKYKTVCNGIDELLKKHGYEHQGNIYKVNNSNHDTIVLFCHFGVECVLLSHIMSCSPMVFWHNFVALPTSVTTLITEEREKGIAAFRCQQFGDISHLYAGGEEPSFAARFCECFDDETRH
;
A
#
# COMPACT_ATOMS: atom_id res chain seq x y z
N GLU A 1 19.40 0.11 6.08
CA GLU A 1 20.19 1.34 6.29
C GLU A 1 19.47 2.64 5.94
N ARG A 2 18.64 2.68 4.87
CA ARG A 2 17.96 3.91 4.42
C ARG A 2 17.05 4.50 5.52
N ILE A 3 16.12 3.70 6.02
CA ILE A 3 15.14 4.14 7.03
C ILE A 3 15.81 4.52 8.36
N SER A 4 16.89 3.84 8.75
CA SER A 4 17.58 4.13 10.00
C SER A 4 18.32 5.47 10.04
N LYS A 5 18.33 6.22 8.93
CA LYS A 5 18.88 7.59 8.86
C LYS A 5 17.81 8.68 9.06
N LEU A 6 16.54 8.29 9.12
CA LEU A 6 15.43 9.21 9.30
C LEU A 6 15.14 9.45 10.79
N ASP A 7 14.65 10.65 11.09
CA ASP A 7 14.04 10.91 12.40
C ASP A 7 12.59 10.40 12.36
N VAL A 8 12.37 9.21 12.95
CA VAL A 8 11.10 8.51 12.89
C VAL A 8 10.36 8.60 14.21
N LYS A 9 9.19 9.19 14.18
CA LYS A 9 8.28 9.30 15.34
C LYS A 9 7.73 7.96 15.77
N ALA A 10 7.24 7.17 14.83
CA ALA A 10 6.61 5.90 15.12
C ALA A 10 6.81 4.88 14.00
N PHE A 11 6.96 3.62 14.40
CA PHE A 11 7.03 2.48 13.50
C PHE A 11 5.80 1.60 13.67
N TYR A 12 5.25 1.16 12.54
CA TYR A 12 4.13 0.24 12.44
C TYR A 12 4.50 -0.93 11.55
N CYS A 13 4.00 -2.12 11.86
CA CYS A 13 4.35 -3.32 11.12
C CYS A 13 3.17 -4.24 10.93
N SER A 14 3.12 -4.88 9.77
CA SER A 14 2.25 -6.01 9.50
C SER A 14 2.50 -7.16 10.49
N PRO A 15 1.48 -7.96 10.85
CA PRO A 15 1.66 -9.15 11.68
C PRO A 15 2.40 -10.30 10.96
N LEU A 16 2.59 -10.24 9.62
CA LEU A 16 3.20 -11.32 8.85
C LEU A 16 4.73 -11.35 9.04
N GLY A 17 5.28 -12.55 9.25
CA GLY A 17 6.70 -12.77 9.55
C GLY A 17 7.65 -12.06 8.61
N ARG A 18 7.43 -12.16 7.27
CA ARG A 18 8.28 -11.49 6.27
C ARG A 18 8.38 -9.97 6.43
N ALA A 19 7.33 -9.31 6.95
CA ALA A 19 7.38 -7.87 7.23
C ALA A 19 8.08 -7.59 8.56
N GLN A 20 7.85 -8.43 9.57
CA GLN A 20 8.54 -8.36 10.86
C GLN A 20 10.05 -8.56 10.68
N ASP A 21 10.45 -9.55 9.89
CA ASP A 21 11.86 -9.83 9.57
C ASP A 21 12.50 -8.62 8.84
N THR A 22 11.81 -8.04 7.86
CA THR A 22 12.30 -6.83 7.17
C THR A 22 12.44 -5.65 8.13
N ALA A 23 11.46 -5.45 9.02
CA ALA A 23 11.46 -4.37 10.00
C ALA A 23 12.60 -4.52 11.02
N SER A 24 12.92 -5.75 11.46
CA SER A 24 13.89 -6.02 12.51
C SER A 24 15.26 -5.39 12.25
N TYR A 25 15.76 -5.47 11.01
CA TYR A 25 17.05 -4.85 10.62
C TYR A 25 17.11 -3.33 10.90
N THR A 26 15.98 -2.64 10.70
CA THR A 26 15.90 -1.20 10.97
C THR A 26 15.70 -0.93 12.45
N LEU A 27 14.79 -1.66 13.07
CA LEU A 27 14.41 -1.48 14.48
C LEU A 27 15.57 -1.78 15.43
N ASP A 28 16.29 -2.89 15.20
CA ASP A 28 17.46 -3.26 15.98
C ASP A 28 18.56 -2.20 15.87
N LYS A 29 18.84 -1.74 14.63
CA LYS A 29 19.85 -0.70 14.40
C LYS A 29 19.51 0.62 15.10
N MET A 30 18.23 0.96 15.23
CA MET A 30 17.75 2.19 15.87
C MET A 30 17.42 1.99 17.36
N ASN A 31 17.52 0.79 17.88
CA ASN A 31 17.04 0.40 19.23
C ASN A 31 15.58 0.87 19.47
N ARG A 32 14.71 0.55 18.51
CA ARG A 32 13.29 0.92 18.50
C ARG A 32 12.41 -0.32 18.36
N SER A 33 11.12 -0.16 18.59
CA SER A 33 10.09 -1.18 18.34
C SER A 33 9.00 -0.64 17.42
N ALA A 34 8.25 -1.55 16.77
CA ALA A 34 7.09 -1.22 15.96
C ALA A 34 5.80 -1.71 16.65
N GLN A 35 4.72 -0.93 16.51
CA GLN A 35 3.39 -1.40 16.86
C GLN A 35 2.86 -2.29 15.74
N THR A 36 2.49 -3.54 16.06
CA THR A 36 1.87 -4.45 15.10
C THR A 36 0.40 -4.07 14.87
N LEU A 37 0.03 -3.92 13.59
CA LEU A 37 -1.33 -3.57 13.16
C LEU A 37 -1.92 -4.73 12.34
N LEU A 38 -2.97 -5.38 12.84
CA LEU A 38 -3.56 -6.56 12.19
C LEU A 38 -4.12 -6.27 10.80
N TRP A 39 -4.66 -5.07 10.58
CA TRP A 39 -5.21 -4.66 9.30
C TRP A 39 -4.12 -4.36 8.25
N LEU A 40 -2.86 -4.25 8.64
CA LEU A 40 -1.72 -3.98 7.76
C LEU A 40 -1.13 -5.27 7.13
N CYS A 41 -1.77 -6.43 7.34
CA CYS A 41 -1.39 -7.67 6.66
C CYS A 41 -1.60 -7.55 5.14
N GLU A 42 -1.04 -8.50 4.36
CA GLU A 42 -1.26 -8.52 2.92
C GLU A 42 -2.76 -8.53 2.59
N PHE A 43 -3.15 -7.81 1.53
CA PHE A 43 -4.56 -7.67 1.17
C PHE A 43 -5.15 -8.99 0.66
N GLU A 44 -6.01 -9.58 1.45
CA GLU A 44 -6.60 -10.90 1.21
C GLU A 44 -8.03 -10.83 0.63
N GLY A 45 -8.32 -9.83 -0.20
CA GLY A 45 -9.58 -9.80 -0.94
C GLY A 45 -9.67 -11.00 -1.88
N LYS A 46 -10.72 -11.83 -1.72
CA LYS A 46 -10.96 -13.00 -2.56
C LYS A 46 -12.24 -12.84 -3.36
N ILE A 47 -12.19 -13.27 -4.61
CA ILE A 47 -13.33 -13.35 -5.52
C ILE A 47 -13.47 -14.77 -6.05
N LEU A 48 -14.68 -15.12 -6.45
CA LEU A 48 -14.97 -16.41 -7.06
C LEU A 48 -14.70 -16.35 -8.58
N SER A 49 -13.79 -17.19 -9.06
CA SER A 49 -13.51 -17.38 -10.50
C SER A 49 -13.72 -18.85 -10.86
N GLY A 50 -14.82 -19.15 -11.56
CA GLY A 50 -15.28 -20.53 -11.76
C GLY A 50 -15.60 -21.19 -10.42
N LEU A 51 -14.88 -22.27 -10.08
CA LEU A 51 -15.02 -23.00 -8.81
C LEU A 51 -13.91 -22.67 -7.80
N LYS A 52 -13.05 -21.69 -8.07
CA LYS A 52 -11.91 -21.35 -7.22
C LYS A 52 -12.01 -19.94 -6.69
N TYR A 53 -11.53 -19.74 -5.45
CA TYR A 53 -11.28 -18.40 -4.91
C TYR A 53 -9.89 -17.94 -5.30
N ILE A 54 -9.80 -16.80 -5.96
CA ILE A 54 -8.55 -16.15 -6.37
C ILE A 54 -8.42 -14.75 -5.72
N SER A 55 -7.22 -14.20 -5.72
CA SER A 55 -7.00 -12.82 -5.29
C SER A 55 -7.71 -11.85 -6.22
N CYS A 56 -8.33 -10.81 -5.66
CA CYS A 56 -9.05 -9.82 -6.44
C CYS A 56 -8.12 -8.94 -7.28
N TRP A 57 -6.86 -8.83 -6.88
CA TRP A 57 -5.83 -8.01 -7.50
C TRP A 57 -4.90 -8.77 -8.46
N ASP A 58 -5.14 -10.06 -8.67
CA ASP A 58 -4.39 -10.88 -9.62
C ASP A 58 -5.29 -11.24 -10.82
N ARG A 59 -5.48 -10.26 -11.71
CA ARG A 59 -6.37 -10.39 -12.86
C ARG A 59 -5.65 -10.08 -14.16
N LEU A 60 -5.95 -10.87 -15.19
CA LEU A 60 -5.41 -10.62 -16.52
C LEU A 60 -5.89 -9.26 -17.07
N PRO A 61 -5.05 -8.53 -17.82
CA PRO A 61 -5.42 -7.24 -18.39
C PRO A 61 -6.73 -7.30 -19.19
N SER A 62 -6.90 -8.33 -20.02
CA SER A 62 -8.10 -8.54 -20.82
C SER A 62 -9.38 -8.82 -20.00
N GLU A 63 -9.25 -9.06 -18.69
CA GLU A 63 -10.39 -9.32 -17.81
C GLU A 63 -10.76 -8.11 -16.96
N TRP A 64 -9.79 -7.53 -16.24
CA TRP A 64 -10.10 -6.44 -15.31
C TRP A 64 -10.49 -5.15 -16.03
N THR A 65 -9.93 -4.87 -17.21
CA THR A 65 -10.21 -3.66 -18.00
C THR A 65 -11.61 -3.63 -18.64
N LYS A 66 -12.34 -4.74 -18.63
CA LYS A 66 -13.72 -4.83 -19.20
C LYS A 66 -14.76 -4.08 -18.37
N TYR A 67 -14.47 -3.77 -17.13
CA TYR A 67 -15.41 -3.21 -16.17
C TYR A 67 -15.07 -1.75 -15.91
N PRO A 68 -15.86 -0.78 -16.44
CA PRO A 68 -15.62 0.64 -16.18
C PRO A 68 -15.62 0.98 -14.68
N GLU A 69 -16.38 0.25 -13.88
CA GLU A 69 -16.46 0.40 -12.43
C GLU A 69 -15.10 0.20 -11.75
N HIS A 70 -14.22 -0.61 -12.34
CA HIS A 70 -12.88 -0.84 -11.79
C HIS A 70 -11.99 0.41 -11.78
N TYR A 71 -12.33 1.44 -12.53
CA TYR A 71 -11.61 2.71 -12.54
C TYR A 71 -12.21 3.72 -11.56
N ASP A 72 -13.41 3.45 -11.01
CA ASP A 72 -14.08 4.32 -10.05
C ASP A 72 -13.72 3.95 -8.61
N TYR A 73 -13.35 4.95 -7.82
CA TYR A 73 -12.96 4.79 -6.43
C TYR A 73 -14.06 4.20 -5.55
N ASN A 74 -15.32 4.56 -5.80
CA ASN A 74 -16.47 4.17 -4.98
C ASN A 74 -17.18 2.91 -5.51
N GLU A 75 -16.95 2.53 -6.77
CA GLU A 75 -17.74 1.50 -7.46
C GLU A 75 -16.95 0.22 -7.80
N TRP A 76 -15.62 0.25 -7.70
CA TRP A 76 -14.78 -0.88 -8.14
C TRP A 76 -15.14 -2.22 -7.47
N TYR A 77 -15.50 -2.20 -6.16
CA TYR A 77 -15.90 -3.41 -5.43
C TYR A 77 -17.34 -3.82 -5.69
N ASN A 78 -18.18 -2.99 -6.33
CA ASN A 78 -19.55 -3.27 -6.74
C ASN A 78 -19.66 -3.95 -8.09
N SER A 79 -18.54 -4.06 -8.84
CA SER A 79 -18.53 -4.74 -10.14
C SER A 79 -18.99 -6.18 -10.01
N LYS A 80 -19.53 -6.74 -11.13
CA LYS A 80 -20.08 -8.09 -11.15
C LYS A 80 -19.15 -9.16 -10.56
N ILE A 81 -17.84 -9.00 -10.74
CA ILE A 81 -16.86 -9.99 -10.28
C ILE A 81 -16.42 -9.74 -8.83
N MET A 82 -16.43 -8.50 -8.33
CA MET A 82 -15.96 -8.15 -6.99
C MET A 82 -17.02 -8.32 -5.90
N ARG A 83 -18.27 -7.98 -6.19
CA ARG A 83 -19.39 -7.93 -5.21
C ARG A 83 -19.72 -9.26 -4.53
N HIS A 84 -19.35 -10.39 -5.12
CA HIS A 84 -19.64 -11.73 -4.57
C HIS A 84 -18.50 -12.27 -3.68
N GLY A 85 -17.45 -11.47 -3.48
CA GLY A 85 -16.35 -11.80 -2.61
C GLY A 85 -16.44 -11.11 -1.24
N ASN A 86 -15.35 -11.16 -0.50
CA ASN A 86 -15.19 -10.43 0.75
C ASN A 86 -14.48 -9.07 0.58
N VAL A 87 -14.37 -8.63 -0.66
CA VAL A 87 -13.47 -7.54 -1.09
C VAL A 87 -13.82 -6.22 -0.42
N GLU A 88 -15.10 -5.79 -0.50
CA GLU A 88 -15.55 -4.54 0.13
C GLU A 88 -15.27 -4.50 1.63
N ARG A 89 -15.59 -5.58 2.35
CA ARG A 89 -15.36 -5.66 3.79
C ARG A 89 -13.88 -5.54 4.14
N LYS A 90 -13.03 -6.26 3.41
CA LYS A 90 -11.57 -6.23 3.61
C LYS A 90 -11.00 -4.84 3.26
N TYR A 91 -11.47 -4.23 2.18
CA TYR A 91 -11.09 -2.88 1.78
C TYR A 91 -11.43 -1.88 2.88
N LYS A 92 -12.68 -1.84 3.33
CA LYS A 92 -13.12 -0.93 4.39
C LYS A 92 -12.37 -1.14 5.71
N THR A 93 -11.95 -2.37 6.03
CA THR A 93 -11.13 -2.64 7.22
C THR A 93 -9.79 -1.91 7.13
N VAL A 94 -9.13 -1.95 5.98
CA VAL A 94 -7.85 -1.26 5.76
C VAL A 94 -8.04 0.25 5.75
N CYS A 95 -9.07 0.76 5.06
CA CYS A 95 -9.39 2.20 5.01
C CYS A 95 -9.64 2.77 6.42
N ASN A 96 -10.47 2.13 7.21
CA ASN A 96 -10.73 2.55 8.58
C ASN A 96 -9.44 2.51 9.44
N GLY A 97 -8.61 1.48 9.22
CA GLY A 97 -7.35 1.35 9.95
C GLY A 97 -6.37 2.48 9.67
N ILE A 98 -6.22 2.88 8.41
CA ILE A 98 -5.35 4.02 8.06
C ILE A 98 -5.95 5.35 8.51
N ASP A 99 -7.26 5.53 8.43
CA ASP A 99 -7.92 6.76 8.91
C ASP A 99 -7.70 6.97 10.40
N GLU A 100 -7.89 5.94 11.21
CA GLU A 100 -7.62 5.99 12.65
C GLU A 100 -6.14 6.25 12.95
N LEU A 101 -5.24 5.65 12.18
CA LEU A 101 -3.82 5.86 12.31
C LEU A 101 -3.44 7.32 11.99
N LEU A 102 -3.88 7.86 10.87
CA LEU A 102 -3.60 9.24 10.46
C LEU A 102 -4.22 10.25 11.43
N LYS A 103 -5.43 9.99 11.93
CA LYS A 103 -6.08 10.81 12.96
C LYS A 103 -5.24 10.89 14.24
N LYS A 104 -4.66 9.76 14.67
CA LYS A 104 -3.72 9.72 15.81
C LYS A 104 -2.51 10.63 15.59
N HIS A 105 -2.08 10.81 14.33
CA HIS A 105 -0.97 11.67 13.94
C HIS A 105 -1.40 13.08 13.50
N GLY A 106 -2.63 13.48 13.77
CA GLY A 106 -3.11 14.84 13.57
C GLY A 106 -3.85 15.11 12.27
N TYR A 107 -4.11 14.08 11.45
CA TYR A 107 -4.74 14.22 10.14
C TYR A 107 -6.05 13.41 10.08
N GLU A 108 -7.19 14.08 10.07
CA GLU A 108 -8.51 13.45 10.06
C GLU A 108 -9.12 13.48 8.65
N HIS A 109 -9.40 12.31 8.10
CA HIS A 109 -9.95 12.18 6.75
C HIS A 109 -11.35 12.79 6.65
N GLN A 110 -11.57 13.68 5.67
CA GLN A 110 -12.85 14.32 5.38
C GLN A 110 -13.08 14.40 3.86
N GLY A 111 -13.80 13.43 3.31
CA GLY A 111 -14.05 13.35 1.87
C GLY A 111 -12.73 13.11 1.10
N ASN A 112 -12.26 14.07 0.33
CA ASN A 112 -11.01 13.96 -0.45
C ASN A 112 -9.87 14.83 0.12
N ILE A 113 -10.02 15.32 1.35
CA ILE A 113 -9.04 16.13 2.06
C ILE A 113 -8.80 15.59 3.48
N TYR A 114 -7.81 16.13 4.14
CA TYR A 114 -7.54 15.85 5.54
C TYR A 114 -7.65 17.14 6.35
N LYS A 115 -8.49 17.11 7.39
CA LYS A 115 -8.49 18.16 8.40
C LYS A 115 -7.26 18.01 9.27
N VAL A 116 -6.51 19.07 9.44
CA VAL A 116 -5.32 19.11 10.29
C VAL A 116 -5.74 19.52 11.70
N ASN A 117 -5.68 18.56 12.62
CA ASN A 117 -5.93 18.81 14.04
C ASN A 117 -4.65 19.23 14.78
N ASN A 118 -3.49 18.82 14.27
CA ASN A 118 -2.18 19.16 14.80
C ASN A 118 -1.12 19.13 13.68
N SER A 119 -0.74 20.31 13.18
CA SER A 119 0.34 20.44 12.18
C SER A 119 1.66 19.96 12.78
N ASN A 120 2.39 19.12 12.05
CA ASN A 120 3.66 18.57 12.51
C ASN A 120 4.54 18.15 11.31
N HIS A 121 5.81 17.85 11.61
CA HIS A 121 6.79 17.30 10.66
C HIS A 121 7.17 15.86 10.99
N ASP A 122 6.32 15.14 11.70
CA ASP A 122 6.58 13.77 12.13
C ASP A 122 6.67 12.81 10.93
N THR A 123 7.67 11.96 10.97
CA THR A 123 7.76 10.83 10.03
C THR A 123 7.24 9.58 10.70
N ILE A 124 6.34 8.86 10.05
CA ILE A 124 5.92 7.50 10.46
C ILE A 124 6.33 6.49 9.40
N VAL A 125 6.67 5.29 9.82
CA VAL A 125 7.08 4.20 8.91
C VAL A 125 6.16 2.99 9.11
N LEU A 126 5.65 2.47 7.99
CA LEU A 126 4.82 1.27 7.93
C LEU A 126 5.57 0.17 7.17
N PHE A 127 5.83 -0.97 7.80
CA PHE A 127 6.33 -2.17 7.13
C PHE A 127 5.14 -3.05 6.74
N CYS A 128 4.87 -3.17 5.46
CA CYS A 128 3.68 -3.83 4.95
C CYS A 128 3.94 -4.61 3.65
N HIS A 129 2.95 -4.72 2.78
CA HIS A 129 2.99 -5.55 1.58
C HIS A 129 2.39 -4.79 0.41
N PHE A 130 2.68 -5.22 -0.82
CA PHE A 130 2.26 -4.53 -2.04
C PHE A 130 0.73 -4.40 -2.15
N GLY A 131 -0.02 -5.48 -1.94
CA GLY A 131 -1.47 -5.43 -2.12
C GLY A 131 -2.16 -4.48 -1.14
N VAL A 132 -1.75 -4.46 0.14
CA VAL A 132 -2.29 -3.52 1.12
C VAL A 132 -1.77 -2.10 0.90
N GLU A 133 -0.53 -1.91 0.46
CA GLU A 133 0.02 -0.60 0.08
C GLU A 133 -0.86 0.06 -1.00
N CYS A 134 -1.22 -0.69 -2.04
CA CYS A 134 -2.12 -0.20 -3.09
C CYS A 134 -3.50 0.22 -2.53
N VAL A 135 -4.02 -0.48 -1.53
CA VAL A 135 -5.26 -0.08 -0.85
C VAL A 135 -5.07 1.22 -0.06
N LEU A 136 -3.96 1.38 0.66
CA LEU A 136 -3.63 2.60 1.39
C LEU A 136 -3.57 3.80 0.44
N LEU A 137 -2.82 3.67 -0.66
CA LEU A 137 -2.70 4.71 -1.67
C LEU A 137 -4.03 5.04 -2.34
N SER A 138 -4.81 4.00 -2.68
CA SER A 138 -6.15 4.12 -3.22
C SER A 138 -7.03 5.00 -2.33
N HIS A 139 -7.07 4.70 -1.05
CA HIS A 139 -7.89 5.42 -0.08
C HIS A 139 -7.40 6.86 0.13
N ILE A 140 -6.10 7.04 0.34
CA ILE A 140 -5.50 8.35 0.58
C ILE A 140 -5.64 9.28 -0.63
N MET A 141 -5.60 8.74 -1.86
CA MET A 141 -5.63 9.51 -3.10
C MET A 141 -7.00 9.51 -3.81
N SER A 142 -8.01 8.87 -3.23
CA SER A 142 -9.35 8.74 -3.81
C SER A 142 -9.33 8.18 -5.25
N CYS A 143 -8.52 7.15 -5.47
CA CYS A 143 -8.38 6.44 -6.74
C CYS A 143 -8.72 4.96 -6.55
N SER A 144 -9.18 4.28 -7.61
CA SER A 144 -9.44 2.84 -7.52
C SER A 144 -8.16 2.03 -7.26
N PRO A 145 -8.15 1.08 -6.32
CA PRO A 145 -7.00 0.21 -6.07
C PRO A 145 -6.70 -0.71 -7.26
N MET A 146 -7.67 -0.96 -8.14
CA MET A 146 -7.47 -1.74 -9.37
C MET A 146 -6.41 -1.11 -10.28
N VAL A 147 -6.34 0.23 -10.30
CA VAL A 147 -5.33 0.96 -11.07
C VAL A 147 -3.94 0.75 -10.46
N PHE A 148 -3.82 0.80 -9.13
CA PHE A 148 -2.53 0.58 -8.47
C PHE A 148 -2.06 -0.86 -8.61
N TRP A 149 -2.91 -1.84 -8.35
CA TRP A 149 -2.56 -3.26 -8.40
C TRP A 149 -2.07 -3.73 -9.77
N HIS A 150 -2.64 -3.16 -10.86
CA HIS A 150 -2.39 -3.65 -12.21
C HIS A 150 -1.42 -2.80 -13.05
N ASN A 151 -1.06 -1.58 -12.57
CA ASN A 151 -0.19 -0.70 -13.33
C ASN A 151 1.08 -0.28 -12.56
N PHE A 152 1.20 -0.65 -11.29
CA PHE A 152 2.36 -0.31 -10.48
C PHE A 152 3.07 -1.57 -9.99
N VAL A 153 4.35 -1.46 -9.73
CA VAL A 153 5.18 -2.53 -9.15
C VAL A 153 5.99 -1.95 -8.00
N ALA A 154 5.84 -2.54 -6.82
CA ALA A 154 6.73 -2.28 -5.69
C ALA A 154 7.55 -3.55 -5.45
N LEU A 155 8.83 -3.52 -5.80
CA LEU A 155 9.74 -4.65 -5.60
C LEU A 155 9.99 -4.90 -4.12
N PRO A 156 10.36 -6.11 -3.71
CA PRO A 156 10.72 -6.40 -2.33
C PRO A 156 11.73 -5.40 -1.77
N THR A 157 11.51 -4.94 -0.55
CA THR A 157 12.28 -3.91 0.17
C THR A 157 12.18 -2.48 -0.37
N SER A 158 11.41 -2.23 -1.43
CA SER A 158 11.19 -0.88 -1.94
C SER A 158 10.53 0.04 -0.91
N VAL A 159 10.67 1.34 -1.10
CA VAL A 159 10.12 2.36 -0.21
C VAL A 159 9.23 3.31 -0.99
N THR A 160 7.98 3.41 -0.58
CA THR A 160 7.04 4.43 -1.06
C THR A 160 6.99 5.57 -0.05
N THR A 161 7.07 6.80 -0.52
CA THR A 161 7.09 8.01 0.31
C THR A 161 5.91 8.90 0.00
N LEU A 162 5.07 9.12 1.00
CA LEU A 162 4.02 10.14 0.96
C LEU A 162 4.44 11.34 1.81
N ILE A 163 4.10 12.52 1.35
CA ILE A 163 4.27 13.76 2.09
C ILE A 163 2.93 14.47 2.24
N THR A 164 2.72 15.12 3.39
CA THR A 164 1.58 16.01 3.59
C THR A 164 1.93 17.42 3.12
N GLU A 165 0.98 18.08 2.46
CA GLU A 165 1.05 19.50 2.11
C GLU A 165 -0.14 20.24 2.73
N GLU A 166 0.14 21.22 3.58
CA GLU A 166 -0.84 22.09 4.22
C GLU A 166 -0.76 23.48 3.57
N ARG A 167 -1.39 23.62 2.39
CA ARG A 167 -1.38 24.87 1.61
C ARG A 167 -2.48 25.85 2.05
N GLU A 168 -3.47 25.33 2.77
CA GLU A 168 -4.56 26.08 3.39
C GLU A 168 -4.57 25.75 4.88
N LYS A 169 -4.81 26.75 5.73
CA LYS A 169 -4.77 26.56 7.18
C LYS A 169 -5.77 25.50 7.63
N GLY A 170 -5.27 24.43 8.25
CA GLY A 170 -6.09 23.34 8.79
C GLY A 170 -6.56 22.33 7.75
N ILE A 171 -6.07 22.39 6.50
CA ILE A 171 -6.41 21.47 5.43
C ILE A 171 -5.12 20.91 4.81
N ALA A 172 -4.99 19.61 4.78
CA ALA A 172 -3.87 18.93 4.14
C ALA A 172 -4.33 17.99 3.01
N ALA A 173 -3.41 17.77 2.07
CA ALA A 173 -3.46 16.70 1.11
C ALA A 173 -2.20 15.84 1.22
N PHE A 174 -2.30 14.57 0.88
CA PHE A 174 -1.13 13.70 0.73
C PHE A 174 -0.69 13.65 -0.72
N ARG A 175 0.63 13.68 -0.93
CA ARG A 175 1.24 13.52 -2.25
C ARG A 175 2.26 12.39 -2.24
N CYS A 176 2.22 11.54 -3.24
CA CYS A 176 3.24 10.53 -3.45
C CYS A 176 4.48 11.18 -4.07
N GLN A 177 5.54 11.25 -3.30
CA GLN A 177 6.82 11.76 -3.77
C GLN A 177 7.62 10.69 -4.49
N GLN A 178 7.53 9.42 -4.02
CA GLN A 178 8.20 8.27 -4.60
C GLN A 178 7.31 7.04 -4.40
N PHE A 179 7.21 6.20 -5.43
CA PHE A 179 6.56 4.90 -5.36
C PHE A 179 7.58 3.81 -5.66
N GLY A 180 7.68 2.81 -4.78
CA GLY A 180 8.49 1.62 -5.01
C GLY A 180 10.00 1.91 -5.21
N ASP A 181 10.54 2.94 -4.57
CA ASP A 181 11.94 3.35 -4.74
C ASP A 181 12.91 2.32 -4.15
N ILE A 182 13.84 1.87 -4.99
CA ILE A 182 14.88 0.89 -4.69
C ILE A 182 16.30 1.47 -4.76
N SER A 183 16.44 2.79 -4.72
CA SER A 183 17.74 3.48 -4.83
C SER A 183 18.76 3.00 -3.80
N HIS A 184 18.30 2.55 -2.63
CA HIS A 184 19.16 2.01 -1.58
C HIS A 184 19.78 0.65 -1.94
N LEU A 185 19.13 -0.16 -2.79
CA LEU A 185 19.70 -1.41 -3.29
C LEU A 185 20.87 -1.10 -4.22
N TYR A 186 20.65 -0.23 -5.22
CA TYR A 186 21.73 0.19 -6.13
C TYR A 186 22.89 0.87 -5.40
N ALA A 187 22.60 1.71 -4.41
CA ALA A 187 23.64 2.32 -3.57
C ALA A 187 24.41 1.29 -2.73
N GLY A 188 23.80 0.14 -2.43
CA GLY A 188 24.44 -0.99 -1.75
C GLY A 188 25.12 -2.00 -2.67
N GLY A 189 25.01 -1.83 -4.00
CA GLY A 189 25.51 -2.81 -4.97
C GLY A 189 24.65 -4.09 -5.06
N GLU A 190 23.39 -4.02 -4.63
CA GLU A 190 22.45 -5.15 -4.61
C GLU A 190 21.48 -5.12 -5.80
N GLU A 191 21.28 -6.27 -6.42
CA GLU A 191 20.30 -6.43 -7.49
C GLU A 191 18.88 -6.56 -6.92
N PRO A 192 17.88 -5.84 -7.48
CA PRO A 192 16.50 -5.98 -7.04
C PRO A 192 15.93 -7.35 -7.42
N SER A 193 15.13 -7.93 -6.53
CA SER A 193 14.41 -9.17 -6.80
C SER A 193 13.33 -8.98 -7.87
N PHE A 194 13.20 -9.94 -8.78
CA PHE A 194 12.12 -9.98 -9.78
C PHE A 194 10.77 -10.46 -9.20
N ALA A 195 10.74 -10.97 -7.98
CA ALA A 195 9.63 -11.74 -7.38
C ALA A 195 8.27 -11.01 -7.29
N ALA A 196 8.20 -9.69 -7.51
CA ALA A 196 6.95 -8.92 -7.49
C ALA A 196 6.41 -8.60 -8.90
N ARG A 197 6.97 -9.21 -9.94
CA ARG A 197 6.60 -8.97 -11.33
C ARG A 197 6.06 -10.24 -11.98
N PHE A 198 5.20 -10.07 -12.97
CA PHE A 198 4.81 -11.12 -13.89
C PHE A 198 5.78 -11.19 -15.07
N CYS A 199 5.60 -12.16 -15.98
CA CYS A 199 6.45 -12.30 -17.15
C CYS A 199 6.48 -11.03 -18.01
N GLU A 200 7.65 -10.69 -18.53
CA GLU A 200 7.82 -9.54 -19.44
C GLU A 200 7.45 -9.91 -20.89
N CYS A 201 7.64 -11.16 -21.26
CA CYS A 201 7.35 -11.67 -22.59
C CYS A 201 6.68 -13.04 -22.47
N PHE A 202 5.54 -13.21 -23.12
CA PHE A 202 4.72 -14.43 -22.99
C PHE A 202 5.47 -15.70 -23.43
N ASP A 203 6.29 -15.58 -24.47
CA ASP A 203 7.03 -16.71 -25.06
C ASP A 203 8.46 -16.88 -24.50
N ASP A 204 8.83 -16.11 -23.49
CA ASP A 204 10.15 -16.16 -22.85
C ASP A 204 10.02 -16.48 -21.35
N GLU A 205 10.43 -17.69 -20.98
CA GLU A 205 10.34 -18.18 -19.60
C GLU A 205 11.51 -17.74 -18.70
N THR A 206 12.46 -16.95 -19.20
CA THR A 206 13.63 -16.54 -18.42
C THR A 206 13.31 -15.59 -17.27
N ARG A 207 12.14 -14.92 -17.36
CA ARG A 207 11.63 -13.97 -16.35
C ARG A 207 10.13 -14.17 -16.12
N HIS A 208 9.79 -15.19 -15.35
CA HIS A 208 8.44 -15.52 -14.92
C HIS A 208 8.30 -15.49 -13.41
#